data_d6619d93503678623292d47465e76b16
#
_entry.id   d6619d93503678623292d47465e76b16
#
_cell.length_a   1.000
_cell.length_b   1.000
_cell.length_c   1.000
_cell.angle_alpha   90.00
_cell.angle_beta   90.00
_cell.angle_gamma   90.00
#
_symmetry.space_group_name_H-M   'P 1'
#
loop_
_entity.id
_entity.type
_entity.pdbx_description
1 polymer ?
#
loop_
_entity_poly.entity_id
_entity_poly.type
_entity_poly.pdbx_seq_one_letter_code
_entity_poly.pdbx_strand_id
1 'polypeptide(L)'
;MQIACKQAECMPGEPSAASPRSSPVGVGDVVVLEPGEAASFDAPLDLLVFALPVTPDRSVPRAIRPDWDPRITDTPGGCATDGKAYRRILLTWRGEVGPYTFHGLNVHRVRIDDSFTHYHPRVGGFDEFYLVQAVREGARLLTSVRTETIQQPASVRREDVPQLLQSMPLQQGDLVYLPRGVAHRGLGGVLAQVITVPGFVPGAEIGIDHHLHAINERLGLSGKEALPVHAAGALQPIVR
;
A
#
# COMPACT_ATOMS: atom_id res chain seq x y z
N MET A 1 0.99 4.64 15.83
CA MET A 1 0.91 5.99 15.24
C MET A 1 1.93 6.11 14.13
N GLN A 2 1.59 6.73 13.05
CA GLN A 2 2.47 6.88 11.89
C GLN A 2 2.47 8.35 11.45
N ILE A 3 3.67 8.85 11.09
CA ILE A 3 3.84 10.22 10.61
C ILE A 3 3.52 10.26 9.12
N ALA A 4 2.45 10.98 8.76
CA ALA A 4 1.96 11.00 7.39
C ALA A 4 2.62 12.05 6.50
N CYS A 5 2.82 13.28 6.96
CA CYS A 5 3.10 14.39 6.05
C CYS A 5 4.18 15.43 6.41
N LYS A 6 4.79 15.49 7.57
CA LYS A 6 5.81 16.54 7.87
C LYS A 6 6.95 16.02 8.71
N GLN A 7 8.12 16.69 8.63
CA GLN A 7 9.22 16.46 9.57
C GLN A 7 8.98 17.24 10.87
N ALA A 8 9.17 16.57 12.01
CA ALA A 8 9.10 17.14 13.35
C ALA A 8 9.94 16.30 14.33
N GLU A 9 10.15 16.81 15.51
CA GLU A 9 10.67 16.00 16.62
C GLU A 9 9.53 15.30 17.34
N CYS A 10 9.71 14.02 17.65
CA CYS A 10 8.80 13.22 18.46
C CYS A 10 9.40 13.02 19.84
N MET A 11 8.64 13.37 20.87
CA MET A 11 8.99 13.10 22.27
C MET A 11 8.07 12.01 22.82
N PRO A 12 8.42 10.71 22.73
CA PRO A 12 7.68 9.68 23.42
C PRO A 12 7.86 9.86 24.93
N GLY A 13 6.79 10.18 25.62
CA GLY A 13 6.75 10.15 27.07
C GLY A 13 6.75 8.72 27.58
N GLU A 14 7.68 8.34 28.44
CA GLU A 14 7.56 7.10 29.23
C GLU A 14 6.79 7.40 30.51
N PRO A 15 5.89 6.51 30.94
CA PRO A 15 5.10 6.72 32.17
C PRO A 15 5.89 6.59 33.46
N SER A 16 7.18 6.29 33.43
CA SER A 16 8.05 6.21 34.60
C SER A 16 9.25 7.13 34.50
N ALA A 17 9.51 7.90 35.53
CA ALA A 17 10.69 8.66 35.99
C ALA A 17 11.98 8.81 35.12
N ALA A 18 12.00 8.29 33.89
CA ALA A 18 13.05 8.52 32.92
C ALA A 18 12.75 9.83 32.14
N SER A 19 13.78 10.61 31.89
CA SER A 19 13.66 11.82 31.08
C SER A 19 13.01 11.52 29.73
N PRO A 20 12.12 12.39 29.21
CA PRO A 20 11.52 12.21 27.91
C PRO A 20 12.61 12.06 26.83
N ARG A 21 12.42 11.10 25.93
CA ARG A 21 13.34 10.89 24.81
C ARG A 21 12.85 11.72 23.63
N SER A 22 13.72 12.60 23.13
CA SER A 22 13.46 13.38 21.94
C SER A 22 14.16 12.77 20.73
N SER A 23 13.50 12.76 19.59
CA SER A 23 14.07 12.26 18.34
C SER A 23 13.39 12.90 17.15
N PRO A 24 14.14 13.30 16.11
CA PRO A 24 13.53 13.79 14.88
C PRO A 24 12.67 12.67 14.24
N VAL A 25 11.55 13.06 13.64
CA VAL A 25 10.68 12.16 12.87
C VAL A 25 10.48 12.69 11.47
N GLY A 26 10.34 11.77 10.53
CA GLY A 26 10.10 12.06 9.12
C GLY A 26 8.82 11.41 8.61
N VAL A 27 8.43 11.82 7.41
CA VAL A 27 7.30 11.20 6.70
C VAL A 27 7.52 9.69 6.56
N GLY A 28 6.53 8.91 6.98
CA GLY A 28 6.59 7.44 6.92
C GLY A 28 7.14 6.75 8.17
N ASP A 29 7.67 7.50 9.14
CA ASP A 29 8.07 6.92 10.42
C ASP A 29 6.84 6.39 11.18
N VAL A 30 7.02 5.28 11.88
CA VAL A 30 6.00 4.66 12.72
C VAL A 30 6.41 4.78 14.16
N VAL A 31 5.55 5.36 14.99
CA VAL A 31 5.77 5.43 16.44
C VAL A 31 4.79 4.46 17.12
N VAL A 32 5.33 3.57 17.93
CA VAL A 32 4.57 2.59 18.70
C VAL A 32 4.37 3.12 20.11
N LEU A 33 3.11 3.26 20.52
CA LEU A 33 2.73 3.68 21.86
C LEU A 33 2.01 2.54 22.56
N GLU A 34 2.33 2.33 23.83
CA GLU A 34 1.56 1.43 24.71
C GLU A 34 0.38 2.16 25.34
N PRO A 35 -0.61 1.45 25.87
CA PRO A 35 -1.70 2.06 26.60
C PRO A 35 -1.19 2.99 27.71
N GLY A 36 -1.67 4.23 27.72
CA GLY A 36 -1.27 5.26 28.68
C GLY A 36 -0.02 6.07 28.31
N GLU A 37 0.70 5.71 27.25
CA GLU A 37 1.79 6.54 26.73
C GLU A 37 1.26 7.70 25.87
N ALA A 38 2.02 8.79 25.84
CA ALA A 38 1.75 9.96 25.03
C ALA A 38 2.98 10.32 24.20
N ALA A 39 2.76 10.87 23.02
CA ALA A 39 3.77 11.53 22.21
C ALA A 39 3.38 12.99 22.03
N SER A 40 4.37 13.88 22.11
CA SER A 40 4.22 15.28 21.77
C SER A 40 5.15 15.63 20.61
N PHE A 41 4.77 16.64 19.84
CA PHE A 41 5.50 17.08 18.66
C PHE A 41 5.72 18.60 18.76
N ASP A 42 6.86 19.06 18.32
CA ASP A 42 7.20 20.48 18.31
C ASP A 42 6.54 21.27 17.18
N ALA A 43 5.95 20.58 16.21
CA ALA A 43 5.23 21.17 15.08
C ALA A 43 3.94 20.39 14.78
N PRO A 44 2.95 21.01 14.12
CA PRO A 44 1.77 20.31 13.63
C PRO A 44 2.11 19.18 12.67
N LEU A 45 1.51 18.01 12.86
CA LEU A 45 1.69 16.82 12.04
C LEU A 45 0.33 16.25 11.64
N ASP A 46 0.27 15.69 10.43
CA ASP A 46 -0.80 14.81 10.04
C ASP A 46 -0.43 13.37 10.46
N LEU A 47 -1.29 12.74 11.25
CA LEU A 47 -1.05 11.43 11.84
C LEU A 47 -2.12 10.43 11.41
N LEU A 48 -1.69 9.22 11.06
CA LEU A 48 -2.56 8.07 10.96
C LEU A 48 -2.40 7.21 12.24
N VAL A 49 -3.48 7.06 12.99
CA VAL A 49 -3.47 6.34 14.27
C VAL A 49 -4.23 5.03 14.13
N PHE A 50 -3.57 3.92 14.44
CA PHE A 50 -4.18 2.60 14.54
C PHE A 50 -4.34 2.22 16.01
N ALA A 51 -5.57 1.92 16.42
CA ALA A 51 -5.84 1.23 17.68
C ALA A 51 -5.86 -0.28 17.41
N LEU A 52 -4.99 -1.01 18.07
CA LEU A 52 -4.82 -2.44 17.84
C LEU A 52 -5.21 -3.21 19.11
N PRO A 53 -5.89 -4.37 18.99
CA PRO A 53 -6.30 -5.17 20.14
C PRO A 53 -5.12 -5.94 20.77
N VAL A 54 -3.98 -5.94 20.11
CA VAL A 54 -2.78 -6.70 20.52
C VAL A 54 -1.62 -5.72 20.72
N THR A 55 -0.96 -5.81 21.85
CA THR A 55 0.27 -5.04 22.12
C THR A 55 1.43 -5.66 21.33
N PRO A 56 2.23 -4.84 20.64
CA PRO A 56 3.43 -5.32 19.97
C PRO A 56 4.42 -5.97 20.96
N ASP A 57 5.12 -7.00 20.49
CA ASP A 57 6.22 -7.61 21.24
C ASP A 57 7.34 -6.60 21.50
N ARG A 58 8.12 -6.79 22.56
CA ARG A 58 9.28 -5.94 22.92
C ARG A 58 10.38 -5.92 21.86
N SER A 59 10.39 -6.86 20.93
CA SER A 59 11.28 -6.86 19.76
C SER A 59 10.92 -5.77 18.73
N VAL A 60 9.69 -5.27 18.75
CA VAL A 60 9.27 -4.16 17.89
C VAL A 60 9.74 -2.85 18.54
N PRO A 61 10.62 -2.07 17.89
CA PRO A 61 11.13 -0.83 18.48
C PRO A 61 10.03 0.23 18.58
N ARG A 62 10.21 1.18 19.49
CA ARG A 62 9.30 2.29 19.70
C ARG A 62 9.20 3.23 18.50
N ALA A 63 10.23 3.31 17.69
CA ALA A 63 10.23 4.04 16.44
C ALA A 63 10.80 3.17 15.31
N ILE A 64 10.06 3.04 14.23
CA ILE A 64 10.47 2.34 13.03
C ILE A 64 10.62 3.36 11.92
N ARG A 65 11.81 3.44 11.33
CA ARG A 65 12.20 4.50 10.39
C ARG A 65 12.68 3.89 9.09
N PRO A 66 11.88 3.95 8.01
CA PRO A 66 12.21 3.26 6.75
C PRO A 66 13.52 3.73 6.10
N ASP A 67 13.90 5.00 6.32
CA ASP A 67 15.06 5.59 5.66
C ASP A 67 16.31 5.66 6.57
N TRP A 68 16.18 5.37 7.85
CA TRP A 68 17.25 5.51 8.87
C TRP A 68 17.62 4.18 9.55
N ASP A 69 16.76 3.18 9.52
CA ASP A 69 17.09 1.86 10.06
C ASP A 69 17.87 1.04 9.02
N PRO A 70 19.15 0.73 9.24
CA PRO A 70 19.97 -0.02 8.27
C PRO A 70 19.47 -1.45 8.04
N ARG A 71 18.60 -1.97 8.89
CA ARG A 71 17.97 -3.30 8.71
C ARG A 71 16.79 -3.26 7.74
N ILE A 72 16.24 -2.07 7.48
CA ILE A 72 15.16 -1.87 6.51
C ILE A 72 15.79 -1.54 5.17
N THR A 73 15.79 -2.50 4.26
CA THR A 73 16.39 -2.36 2.93
C THR A 73 15.34 -2.47 1.84
N ASP A 74 15.71 -2.06 0.63
CA ASP A 74 14.84 -2.21 -0.53
C ASP A 74 14.58 -3.70 -0.81
N THR A 75 13.31 -4.06 -0.90
CA THR A 75 12.84 -5.44 -1.06
C THR A 75 11.95 -5.52 -2.30
N PRO A 76 12.31 -6.30 -3.34
CA PRO A 76 11.45 -6.49 -4.51
C PRO A 76 10.21 -7.34 -4.15
N GLY A 77 9.19 -7.22 -4.95
CA GLY A 77 7.96 -8.00 -4.85
C GLY A 77 6.70 -7.16 -4.92
N GLY A 78 5.54 -7.78 -5.17
CA GLY A 78 4.28 -7.08 -5.36
C GLY A 78 4.37 -5.96 -6.41
N CYS A 79 3.93 -4.77 -6.06
CA CYS A 79 4.00 -3.58 -6.92
C CYS A 79 5.44 -3.11 -7.22
N ALA A 80 6.46 -3.58 -6.49
CA ALA A 80 7.87 -3.27 -6.68
C ALA A 80 8.63 -4.54 -7.07
N THR A 81 8.48 -4.97 -8.31
CA THR A 81 9.08 -6.21 -8.83
C THR A 81 10.56 -6.08 -9.16
N ASP A 82 11.05 -4.86 -9.39
CA ASP A 82 12.47 -4.56 -9.64
C ASP A 82 13.23 -4.48 -8.30
N GLY A 83 14.36 -5.14 -8.19
CA GLY A 83 15.24 -5.10 -7.02
C GLY A 83 15.86 -3.73 -6.70
N LYS A 84 15.72 -2.75 -7.60
CA LYS A 84 16.08 -1.34 -7.38
C LYS A 84 14.89 -0.44 -7.09
N ALA A 85 13.68 -1.00 -7.07
CA ALA A 85 12.49 -0.25 -6.74
C ALA A 85 12.43 -0.01 -5.23
N TYR A 86 12.09 1.22 -4.83
CA TYR A 86 11.91 1.57 -3.43
C TYR A 86 10.66 0.84 -2.90
N ARG A 87 10.88 -0.22 -2.14
CA ARG A 87 9.87 -0.91 -1.32
C ARG A 87 10.53 -1.36 -0.03
N ARG A 88 10.08 -0.86 1.10
CA ARG A 88 10.64 -1.15 2.41
C ARG A 88 9.58 -1.70 3.33
N ILE A 89 9.84 -2.87 3.91
CA ILE A 89 8.94 -3.53 4.85
C ILE A 89 9.23 -2.99 6.24
N LEU A 90 8.24 -2.37 6.87
CA LEU A 90 8.35 -1.81 8.21
C LEU A 90 7.88 -2.78 9.27
N LEU A 91 6.68 -3.33 9.07
CA LEU A 91 6.09 -4.34 9.92
C LEU A 91 5.58 -5.48 9.04
N THR A 92 5.79 -6.71 9.46
CA THR A 92 5.28 -7.89 8.78
C THR A 92 4.88 -8.95 9.80
N TRP A 93 4.04 -9.87 9.42
CA TRP A 93 3.72 -11.07 10.21
C TRP A 93 4.66 -12.25 9.92
N ARG A 94 5.59 -12.08 8.96
CA ARG A 94 6.58 -13.08 8.54
C ARG A 94 7.99 -12.54 8.77
N GLY A 95 8.69 -13.12 9.73
CA GLY A 95 10.04 -12.69 10.09
C GLY A 95 11.09 -12.80 8.97
N GLU A 96 10.80 -13.57 7.88
CA GLU A 96 11.72 -13.75 6.76
C GLU A 96 11.75 -12.57 5.78
N VAL A 97 10.74 -11.68 5.82
CA VAL A 97 10.59 -10.61 4.82
C VAL A 97 10.83 -9.21 5.36
N GLY A 98 11.08 -9.07 6.66
CA GLY A 98 11.36 -7.77 7.27
C GLY A 98 11.93 -7.90 8.67
N PRO A 99 12.56 -6.84 9.20
CA PRO A 99 13.26 -6.91 10.49
C PRO A 99 12.32 -6.99 11.69
N TYR A 100 11.08 -6.57 11.55
CA TYR A 100 10.12 -6.50 12.66
C TYR A 100 8.87 -7.31 12.35
N THR A 101 8.54 -8.23 13.28
CA THR A 101 7.36 -9.08 13.16
C THR A 101 6.25 -8.58 14.09
N PHE A 102 5.05 -8.38 13.50
CA PHE A 102 3.86 -8.01 14.25
C PHE A 102 2.62 -8.60 13.57
N HIS A 103 1.76 -9.24 14.34
CA HIS A 103 0.59 -9.96 13.80
C HIS A 103 -0.69 -9.13 13.74
N GLY A 104 -0.65 -7.86 14.14
CA GLY A 104 -1.81 -6.98 14.17
C GLY A 104 -2.07 -6.26 12.84
N LEU A 105 -1.01 -5.93 12.12
CA LEU A 105 -1.08 -5.35 10.77
C LEU A 105 0.28 -5.45 10.07
N ASN A 106 0.26 -5.40 8.75
CA ASN A 106 1.47 -5.36 7.94
C ASN A 106 1.60 -3.97 7.30
N VAL A 107 2.80 -3.40 7.36
CA VAL A 107 3.07 -2.05 6.87
C VAL A 107 4.32 -2.04 6.01
N HIS A 108 4.20 -1.53 4.79
CA HIS A 108 5.35 -1.31 3.93
C HIS A 108 5.23 0.02 3.18
N ARG A 109 6.36 0.61 2.85
CA ARG A 109 6.46 1.86 2.09
C ARG A 109 6.97 1.54 0.70
N VAL A 110 6.29 2.04 -0.33
CA VAL A 110 6.59 1.69 -1.71
C VAL A 110 6.47 2.89 -2.64
N ARG A 111 7.38 2.97 -3.64
CA ARG A 111 7.19 3.84 -4.80
C ARG A 111 6.51 3.04 -5.90
N ILE A 112 5.40 3.55 -6.40
CA ILE A 112 4.60 2.94 -7.45
C ILE A 112 4.63 3.89 -8.66
N ASP A 113 5.39 3.56 -9.68
CA ASP A 113 5.41 4.29 -10.96
C ASP A 113 4.36 3.72 -11.92
N ASP A 114 4.28 2.41 -12.00
CA ASP A 114 3.26 1.64 -12.74
C ASP A 114 3.21 0.22 -12.17
N SER A 115 2.10 -0.15 -11.55
CA SER A 115 1.88 -1.50 -11.05
C SER A 115 0.97 -2.30 -11.99
N PHE A 116 0.97 -3.63 -11.88
CA PHE A 116 -0.04 -4.44 -12.57
C PHE A 116 -1.41 -4.27 -11.91
N THR A 117 -2.48 -4.43 -12.71
CA THR A 117 -3.86 -4.39 -12.20
C THR A 117 -4.16 -5.69 -11.48
N HIS A 118 -4.43 -5.63 -10.18
CA HIS A 118 -4.70 -6.81 -9.37
C HIS A 118 -5.79 -6.57 -8.33
N TYR A 119 -6.25 -7.64 -7.73
CA TYR A 119 -7.18 -7.61 -6.59
C TYR A 119 -6.77 -8.66 -5.54
N HIS A 120 -7.27 -8.47 -4.32
CA HIS A 120 -7.15 -9.46 -3.26
C HIS A 120 -8.46 -10.24 -3.14
N PRO A 121 -8.45 -11.59 -3.12
CA PRO A 121 -9.66 -12.39 -3.05
C PRO A 121 -10.51 -12.08 -1.82
N ARG A 122 -11.83 -12.14 -1.94
CA ARG A 122 -12.75 -11.96 -0.81
C ARG A 122 -12.53 -12.99 0.28
N VAL A 123 -12.19 -14.21 -0.09
CA VAL A 123 -11.86 -15.31 0.82
C VAL A 123 -10.36 -15.57 0.73
N GLY A 124 -9.66 -15.54 1.84
CA GLY A 124 -8.21 -15.78 1.91
C GLY A 124 -7.34 -14.61 1.49
N GLY A 125 -7.91 -13.47 1.09
CA GLY A 125 -7.17 -12.24 0.82
C GLY A 125 -7.13 -11.29 2.03
N PHE A 126 -6.72 -10.06 1.78
CA PHE A 126 -6.57 -9.00 2.78
C PHE A 126 -7.16 -7.69 2.27
N ASP A 127 -7.52 -6.81 3.20
CA ASP A 127 -7.87 -5.42 2.91
C ASP A 127 -6.61 -4.57 2.88
N GLU A 128 -6.62 -3.51 2.08
CA GLU A 128 -5.46 -2.67 1.90
C GLU A 128 -5.83 -1.19 2.06
N PHE A 129 -4.91 -0.43 2.65
CA PHE A 129 -5.00 1.02 2.74
C PHE A 129 -3.76 1.63 2.11
N TYR A 130 -3.96 2.61 1.22
CA TYR A 130 -2.90 3.45 0.68
C TYR A 130 -2.94 4.81 1.38
N LEU A 131 -1.93 5.10 2.19
CA LEU A 131 -1.65 6.45 2.65
C LEU A 131 -0.65 7.09 1.69
N VAL A 132 -1.10 8.07 0.96
CA VAL A 132 -0.29 8.77 -0.06
C VAL A 132 0.65 9.76 0.64
N GLN A 133 1.96 9.55 0.53
CA GLN A 133 2.98 10.38 1.17
C GLN A 133 3.60 11.41 0.24
N ALA A 134 3.72 11.08 -1.04
CA ALA A 134 4.14 12.01 -2.08
C ALA A 134 3.60 11.54 -3.44
N VAL A 135 3.39 12.48 -4.35
CA VAL A 135 2.91 12.22 -5.71
C VAL A 135 3.73 13.01 -6.71
N ARG A 136 3.84 12.46 -7.93
CA ARG A 136 4.22 13.21 -9.13
C ARG A 136 2.98 13.72 -9.83
N GLU A 137 3.16 14.66 -10.74
CA GLU A 137 2.07 15.12 -11.61
C GLU A 137 1.48 13.96 -12.41
N GLY A 138 0.15 13.84 -12.42
CA GLY A 138 -0.57 12.75 -13.09
C GLY A 138 -0.67 11.44 -12.29
N ALA A 139 -0.20 11.43 -11.05
CA ALA A 139 -0.37 10.28 -10.15
C ALA A 139 -1.84 9.97 -9.91
N ARG A 140 -2.22 8.70 -10.09
CA ARG A 140 -3.61 8.25 -9.96
C ARG A 140 -3.70 6.79 -9.59
N LEU A 141 -4.85 6.42 -9.06
CA LEU A 141 -5.23 5.03 -8.83
C LEU A 141 -6.37 4.66 -9.78
N LEU A 142 -6.20 3.56 -10.50
CA LEU A 142 -7.32 2.89 -11.18
C LEU A 142 -7.94 1.90 -10.22
N THR A 143 -9.28 1.86 -10.19
CA THR A 143 -10.02 0.91 -9.33
C THR A 143 -11.18 0.29 -10.08
N SER A 144 -11.59 -0.91 -9.66
CA SER A 144 -12.79 -1.57 -10.15
C SER A 144 -13.49 -2.39 -9.07
N VAL A 145 -14.76 -2.12 -8.87
CA VAL A 145 -15.66 -3.01 -8.13
C VAL A 145 -16.23 -4.14 -9.00
N ARG A 146 -15.97 -4.07 -10.32
CA ARG A 146 -16.46 -5.03 -11.33
C ARG A 146 -15.44 -6.11 -11.67
N THR A 147 -14.62 -6.51 -10.71
CA THR A 147 -13.55 -7.50 -10.88
C THR A 147 -14.07 -8.80 -11.49
N GLU A 148 -15.21 -9.29 -11.02
CA GLU A 148 -15.85 -10.53 -11.54
C GLU A 148 -16.31 -10.38 -13.00
N THR A 149 -16.79 -9.19 -13.40
CA THR A 149 -17.17 -8.90 -14.80
C THR A 149 -15.93 -8.88 -15.68
N ILE A 150 -14.83 -8.26 -15.21
CA ILE A 150 -13.56 -8.19 -15.95
C ILE A 150 -13.00 -9.61 -16.16
N GLN A 151 -13.14 -10.50 -15.18
CA GLN A 151 -12.67 -11.89 -15.26
C GLN A 151 -13.47 -12.74 -16.27
N GLN A 152 -14.55 -12.19 -16.84
CA GLN A 152 -15.36 -12.84 -17.86
C GLN A 152 -15.34 -12.03 -19.18
N PRO A 153 -14.20 -11.91 -19.88
CA PRO A 153 -14.05 -11.03 -21.04
C PRO A 153 -15.10 -11.26 -22.13
N ALA A 154 -15.54 -12.51 -22.30
CA ALA A 154 -16.54 -12.86 -23.32
C ALA A 154 -17.92 -12.25 -23.08
N SER A 155 -18.28 -11.96 -21.83
CA SER A 155 -19.58 -11.40 -21.45
C SER A 155 -19.62 -9.86 -21.49
N VAL A 156 -18.47 -9.18 -21.53
CA VAL A 156 -18.40 -7.72 -21.51
C VAL A 156 -18.89 -7.14 -22.83
N ARG A 157 -19.83 -6.20 -22.78
CA ARG A 157 -20.29 -5.45 -23.95
C ARG A 157 -19.53 -4.14 -24.10
N ARG A 158 -19.47 -3.60 -25.31
CA ARG A 158 -18.78 -2.31 -25.57
C ARG A 158 -19.33 -1.17 -24.70
N GLU A 159 -20.62 -1.15 -24.44
CA GLU A 159 -21.30 -0.16 -23.60
C GLU A 159 -20.90 -0.24 -22.11
N ASP A 160 -20.42 -1.38 -21.64
CA ASP A 160 -19.98 -1.59 -20.25
C ASP A 160 -18.54 -1.07 -20.02
N VAL A 161 -17.74 -0.95 -21.07
CA VAL A 161 -16.29 -0.64 -20.99
C VAL A 161 -15.99 0.63 -20.16
N PRO A 162 -16.69 1.78 -20.33
CA PRO A 162 -16.41 2.98 -19.55
C PRO A 162 -16.64 2.83 -18.04
N GLN A 163 -17.35 1.78 -17.62
CA GLN A 163 -17.69 1.52 -16.22
C GLN A 163 -16.80 0.45 -15.57
N LEU A 164 -15.92 -0.20 -16.35
CA LEU A 164 -15.08 -1.27 -15.82
C LEU A 164 -13.98 -0.76 -14.91
N LEU A 165 -13.40 0.39 -15.22
CA LEU A 165 -12.34 1.01 -14.44
C LEU A 165 -12.69 2.46 -14.15
N GLN A 166 -12.43 2.89 -12.92
CA GLN A 166 -12.49 4.28 -12.49
C GLN A 166 -11.08 4.80 -12.26
N SER A 167 -10.83 6.04 -12.63
CA SER A 167 -9.54 6.71 -12.40
C SER A 167 -9.73 7.78 -11.33
N MET A 168 -8.97 7.69 -10.27
CA MET A 168 -8.97 8.64 -9.16
C MET A 168 -7.59 9.31 -9.09
N PRO A 169 -7.50 10.64 -9.27
CA PRO A 169 -6.27 11.37 -9.02
C PRO A 169 -5.89 11.24 -7.54
N LEU A 170 -4.60 11.15 -7.26
CA LEU A 170 -4.08 11.04 -5.91
C LEU A 170 -3.40 12.34 -5.49
N GLN A 171 -3.57 12.70 -4.23
CA GLN A 171 -2.92 13.84 -3.59
C GLN A 171 -2.20 13.39 -2.32
N GLN A 172 -1.17 14.14 -1.93
CA GLN A 172 -0.49 13.90 -0.66
C GLN A 172 -1.48 14.03 0.50
N GLY A 173 -1.47 13.05 1.40
CA GLY A 173 -2.37 12.96 2.54
C GLY A 173 -3.63 12.12 2.30
N ASP A 174 -3.92 11.73 1.06
CA ASP A 174 -5.04 10.83 0.79
C ASP A 174 -4.85 9.49 1.51
N LEU A 175 -5.92 9.00 2.10
CA LEU A 175 -6.03 7.63 2.60
C LEU A 175 -7.08 6.89 1.79
N VAL A 176 -6.64 5.96 0.96
CA VAL A 176 -7.52 5.15 0.12
C VAL A 176 -7.71 3.78 0.72
N TYR A 177 -8.96 3.38 0.94
CA TYR A 177 -9.34 2.04 1.35
C TYR A 177 -9.66 1.16 0.15
N LEU A 178 -8.97 0.04 0.04
CA LEU A 178 -9.11 -0.97 -1.01
C LEU A 178 -9.58 -2.29 -0.39
N PRO A 179 -10.89 -2.52 -0.30
CA PRO A 179 -11.40 -3.76 0.26
C PRO A 179 -11.12 -4.95 -0.67
N ARG A 180 -11.09 -6.13 -0.09
CA ARG A 180 -11.02 -7.40 -0.82
C ARG A 180 -12.05 -7.46 -1.95
N GLY A 181 -11.66 -7.94 -3.11
CA GLY A 181 -12.47 -8.03 -4.31
C GLY A 181 -12.45 -6.78 -5.20
N VAL A 182 -11.88 -5.67 -4.73
CA VAL A 182 -11.71 -4.46 -5.56
C VAL A 182 -10.38 -4.54 -6.29
N ALA A 183 -10.44 -4.52 -7.62
CA ALA A 183 -9.23 -4.44 -8.42
C ALA A 183 -8.66 -3.01 -8.39
N HIS A 184 -7.33 -2.91 -8.39
CA HIS A 184 -6.65 -1.62 -8.36
C HIS A 184 -5.29 -1.65 -9.06
N ARG A 185 -4.80 -0.46 -9.46
CA ARG A 185 -3.50 -0.22 -10.09
C ARG A 185 -3.03 1.20 -9.83
N GLY A 186 -1.85 1.36 -9.25
CA GLY A 186 -1.19 2.66 -9.09
C GLY A 186 -0.44 3.08 -10.35
N LEU A 187 -0.52 4.35 -10.70
CA LEU A 187 0.09 4.93 -11.91
C LEU A 187 0.66 6.32 -11.64
N GLY A 188 1.69 6.68 -12.38
CA GLY A 188 2.16 8.06 -12.53
C GLY A 188 3.10 8.53 -11.42
N GLY A 189 3.57 7.66 -10.54
CA GLY A 189 4.55 7.99 -9.51
C GLY A 189 3.93 8.41 -8.18
N VAL A 190 3.70 7.43 -7.32
CA VAL A 190 3.20 7.59 -5.94
C VAL A 190 4.21 7.02 -4.97
N LEU A 191 4.53 7.74 -3.92
CA LEU A 191 5.13 7.19 -2.72
C LEU A 191 4.00 6.94 -1.71
N ALA A 192 3.72 5.68 -1.43
CA ALA A 192 2.63 5.30 -0.55
C ALA A 192 3.12 4.45 0.63
N GLN A 193 2.48 4.66 1.77
CA GLN A 193 2.48 3.68 2.84
C GLN A 193 1.31 2.74 2.62
N VAL A 194 1.62 1.50 2.35
CA VAL A 194 0.63 0.45 2.15
C VAL A 194 0.49 -0.34 3.44
N ILE A 195 -0.75 -0.48 3.90
CA ILE A 195 -1.10 -1.18 5.13
C ILE A 195 -2.08 -2.27 4.76
N THR A 196 -1.75 -3.51 5.10
CA THR A 196 -2.62 -4.66 4.86
C THR A 196 -3.18 -5.22 6.17
N VAL A 197 -4.45 -5.58 6.17
CA VAL A 197 -5.20 -6.04 7.35
C VAL A 197 -5.92 -7.34 7.03
N PRO A 198 -5.71 -8.40 7.80
CA PRO A 198 -4.86 -8.54 8.98
C PRO A 198 -3.37 -8.61 8.66
N GLY A 199 -2.97 -8.92 7.43
CA GLY A 199 -1.60 -9.00 6.98
C GLY A 199 -1.53 -9.41 5.51
N PHE A 200 -0.36 -9.28 4.91
CA PHE A 200 -0.12 -9.71 3.54
C PHE A 200 -0.20 -11.24 3.44
N VAL A 201 -0.96 -11.74 2.48
CA VAL A 201 -1.10 -13.17 2.20
C VAL A 201 -0.40 -13.46 0.86
N PRO A 202 0.70 -14.21 0.84
CA PRO A 202 1.37 -14.61 -0.40
C PRO A 202 0.42 -15.37 -1.34
N GLY A 203 0.46 -15.03 -2.62
CA GLY A 203 -0.43 -15.59 -3.62
C GLY A 203 -1.83 -14.96 -3.67
N ALA A 204 -2.08 -13.92 -2.87
CA ALA A 204 -3.36 -13.23 -2.83
C ALA A 204 -3.40 -11.90 -3.60
N GLU A 205 -2.32 -11.50 -4.26
CA GLU A 205 -2.34 -10.43 -5.27
C GLU A 205 -2.56 -11.07 -6.65
N ILE A 206 -3.79 -11.06 -7.14
CA ILE A 206 -4.19 -11.73 -8.38
C ILE A 206 -4.34 -10.72 -9.50
N GLY A 207 -3.43 -10.78 -10.47
CA GLY A 207 -3.41 -9.91 -11.64
C GLY A 207 -4.53 -10.21 -12.62
N ILE A 208 -5.14 -9.15 -13.18
CA ILE A 208 -6.24 -9.24 -14.14
C ILE A 208 -5.96 -8.52 -15.47
N ASP A 209 -4.74 -8.06 -15.69
CA ASP A 209 -4.40 -7.36 -16.94
C ASP A 209 -4.63 -8.18 -18.19
N HIS A 210 -4.43 -9.51 -18.14
CA HIS A 210 -4.73 -10.42 -19.26
C HIS A 210 -6.22 -10.45 -19.61
N HIS A 211 -7.11 -10.27 -18.65
CA HIS A 211 -8.55 -10.13 -18.92
C HIS A 211 -8.88 -8.79 -19.56
N LEU A 212 -8.26 -7.69 -19.07
CA LEU A 212 -8.40 -6.37 -19.68
C LEU A 212 -7.89 -6.35 -21.12
N HIS A 213 -6.76 -7.02 -21.36
CA HIS A 213 -6.21 -7.22 -22.71
C HIS A 213 -7.18 -8.00 -23.61
N ALA A 214 -7.70 -9.11 -23.14
CA ALA A 214 -8.69 -9.93 -23.89
C ALA A 214 -9.98 -9.14 -24.23
N ILE A 215 -10.43 -8.25 -23.34
CA ILE A 215 -11.57 -7.37 -23.60
C ILE A 215 -11.22 -6.39 -24.74
N ASN A 216 -10.03 -5.75 -24.67
CA ASN A 216 -9.56 -4.84 -25.71
C ASN A 216 -9.50 -5.52 -27.08
N GLU A 217 -8.88 -6.71 -27.17
CA GLU A 217 -8.78 -7.45 -28.42
C GLU A 217 -10.15 -7.84 -28.96
N ARG A 218 -10.99 -8.45 -28.14
CA ARG A 218 -12.31 -8.94 -28.57
C ARG A 218 -13.24 -7.84 -29.06
N LEU A 219 -13.17 -6.65 -28.42
CA LEU A 219 -14.00 -5.50 -28.77
C LEU A 219 -13.33 -4.55 -29.78
N GLY A 220 -12.06 -4.80 -30.16
CA GLY A 220 -11.30 -3.94 -31.05
C GLY A 220 -11.07 -2.55 -30.47
N LEU A 221 -10.81 -2.46 -29.15
CA LEU A 221 -10.57 -1.18 -28.48
C LEU A 221 -9.12 -0.76 -28.68
N SER A 222 -8.92 0.51 -29.01
CA SER A 222 -7.59 1.08 -29.26
C SER A 222 -7.50 2.54 -28.83
N GLY A 223 -6.27 3.05 -28.67
CA GLY A 223 -6.03 4.44 -28.31
C GLY A 223 -6.74 4.81 -27.00
N LYS A 224 -7.58 5.84 -27.02
CA LYS A 224 -8.27 6.35 -25.81
C LYS A 224 -9.44 5.47 -25.34
N GLU A 225 -9.94 4.57 -26.21
CA GLU A 225 -11.01 3.63 -25.85
C GLU A 225 -10.47 2.37 -25.17
N ALA A 226 -9.17 2.05 -25.35
CA ALA A 226 -8.59 0.86 -24.77
C ALA A 226 -8.52 0.94 -23.24
N LEU A 227 -8.89 -0.17 -22.60
CA LEU A 227 -8.64 -0.36 -21.17
C LEU A 227 -7.12 -0.38 -20.93
N PRO A 228 -6.63 0.32 -19.93
CA PRO A 228 -5.19 0.34 -19.62
C PRO A 228 -4.74 -1.04 -19.11
N VAL A 229 -3.68 -1.57 -19.71
CA VAL A 229 -3.10 -2.89 -19.40
C VAL A 229 -1.63 -2.74 -19.05
N HIS A 230 -1.20 -3.39 -17.97
CA HIS A 230 0.22 -3.51 -17.67
C HIS A 230 0.87 -4.57 -18.54
N ALA A 231 1.94 -4.20 -19.25
CA ALA A 231 2.54 -5.06 -20.29
C ALA A 231 2.94 -6.45 -19.79
N ALA A 232 3.52 -6.54 -18.60
CA ALA A 232 3.94 -7.83 -18.04
C ALA A 232 2.79 -8.78 -17.70
N GLY A 233 1.58 -8.22 -17.45
CA GLY A 233 0.38 -9.00 -17.13
C GLY A 233 -0.57 -9.22 -18.30
N ALA A 234 -0.23 -8.70 -19.50
CA ALA A 234 -1.14 -8.69 -20.65
C ALA A 234 -1.48 -10.09 -21.20
N LEU A 235 -0.50 -10.98 -21.23
CA LEU A 235 -0.65 -12.31 -21.86
C LEU A 235 -0.84 -13.45 -20.88
N GLN A 236 -0.52 -13.24 -19.61
CA GLN A 236 -0.62 -14.27 -18.57
C GLN A 236 -0.90 -13.64 -17.21
N PRO A 237 -1.61 -14.37 -16.32
CA PRO A 237 -1.84 -13.87 -14.98
C PRO A 237 -0.55 -13.69 -14.19
N ILE A 238 -0.44 -12.58 -13.46
CA ILE A 238 0.57 -12.37 -12.43
C ILE A 238 -0.08 -12.73 -11.08
N VAL A 239 0.59 -13.54 -10.27
CA VAL A 239 0.17 -13.86 -8.90
C VAL A 239 1.36 -13.62 -7.98
N ARG A 240 1.16 -12.87 -6.91
CA ARG A 240 2.19 -12.51 -5.93
C ARG A 240 1.73 -12.75 -4.49
#